data_3f280baab6ae961f79405c7f6c6e9f7a
#
_entry.id   3f280baab6ae961f79405c7f6c6e9f7a
#
_cell.length_a   1.000
_cell.length_b   1.000
_cell.length_c   1.000
_cell.angle_alpha   90.00
_cell.angle_beta   90.00
_cell.angle_gamma   90.00
#
_symmetry.space_group_name_H-M   'P 1'
#
loop_
_entity.id
_entity.type
_entity.pdbx_description
1 polymer ?
#
loop_
_entity_poly.entity_id
_entity_poly.type
_entity_poly.pdbx_seq_one_letter_code
_entity_poly.pdbx_strand_id
1 'polypeptide(L)'
;TLTNESILLEYYMDVLGNESAEALDLAFLNSFYHSGVRNPIDNALLACQTMPGREAHFGELLAQYRKTDEIPFDYARKVVSTLVTAADGSSKLILKGDVAHVVARCGTVAYRGQVLPMEEDTAQSVSAVVSEMLQDGMKVIAVAQKEMGTADHITSADEQNLTLVGY
;
A
#
# COMPACT_ATOMS: atom_id res chain seq x y z
N THR A 1 -15.04 -25.85 -13.72
CA THR A 1 -13.82 -26.07 -12.91
C THR A 1 -13.63 -24.94 -11.95
N LEU A 2 -13.66 -25.28 -10.73
CA LEU A 2 -13.36 -24.33 -9.69
C LEU A 2 -11.86 -24.29 -9.50
N THR A 3 -11.22 -23.32 -10.11
CA THR A 3 -9.85 -23.02 -9.77
C THR A 3 -9.84 -22.26 -8.46
N ASN A 4 -9.24 -22.83 -7.48
CA ASN A 4 -9.00 -22.15 -6.23
C ASN A 4 -7.87 -21.15 -6.48
N GLU A 5 -8.25 -19.91 -6.81
CA GLU A 5 -7.28 -18.84 -7.02
C GLU A 5 -6.76 -18.36 -5.67
N SER A 6 -5.83 -19.10 -5.09
CA SER A 6 -5.10 -18.61 -3.94
C SER A 6 -3.83 -17.92 -4.41
N ILE A 7 -3.61 -16.73 -3.89
CA ILE A 7 -2.40 -15.95 -4.12
C ILE A 7 -1.57 -15.98 -2.85
N LEU A 8 -0.28 -16.26 -3.01
CA LEU A 8 0.68 -16.15 -1.93
C LEU A 8 1.43 -14.84 -2.05
N LEU A 9 1.65 -14.19 -0.92
CA LEU A 9 2.52 -13.03 -0.87
C LEU A 9 3.96 -13.53 -0.94
N GLU A 10 4.66 -13.20 -2.04
CA GLU A 10 6.06 -13.60 -2.22
C GLU A 10 7.03 -12.52 -1.81
N TYR A 11 6.74 -11.27 -2.21
CA TYR A 11 7.66 -10.14 -1.98
C TYR A 11 6.91 -8.91 -1.50
N TYR A 12 7.56 -8.17 -0.62
CA TYR A 12 7.18 -6.83 -0.20
C TYR A 12 8.45 -5.99 -0.23
N MET A 13 8.47 -5.00 -1.11
CA MET A 13 9.69 -4.32 -1.51
C MET A 13 9.58 -2.81 -1.43
N ASP A 14 10.73 -2.16 -1.21
CA ASP A 14 10.86 -0.74 -1.45
C ASP A 14 10.97 -0.46 -2.97
N VAL A 15 11.17 0.81 -3.33
CA VAL A 15 11.19 1.23 -4.74
C VAL A 15 12.36 0.65 -5.55
N LEU A 16 13.38 0.15 -4.91
CA LEU A 16 14.54 -0.47 -5.58
C LEU A 16 14.54 -1.99 -5.51
N GLY A 17 13.49 -2.59 -4.95
CA GLY A 17 13.36 -4.04 -4.89
C GLY A 17 13.95 -4.70 -3.64
N ASN A 18 14.32 -3.92 -2.63
CA ASN A 18 14.77 -4.45 -1.35
C ASN A 18 13.56 -4.75 -0.44
N GLU A 19 13.66 -5.77 0.41
CA GLU A 19 12.58 -6.09 1.34
C GLU A 19 12.21 -4.88 2.20
N SER A 20 10.90 -4.59 2.33
CA SER A 20 10.40 -3.44 3.05
C SER A 20 9.23 -3.82 3.95
N ALA A 21 9.48 -3.88 5.26
CA ALA A 21 8.43 -4.10 6.24
C ALA A 21 7.41 -2.96 6.23
N GLU A 22 7.84 -1.73 5.95
CA GLU A 22 6.94 -0.57 5.87
C GLU A 22 5.92 -0.74 4.74
N ALA A 23 6.35 -1.18 3.55
CA ALA A 23 5.44 -1.43 2.44
C ALA A 23 4.40 -2.49 2.81
N LEU A 24 4.83 -3.57 3.46
CA LEU A 24 3.92 -4.61 3.92
C LEU A 24 2.92 -4.10 4.95
N ASP A 25 3.38 -3.35 5.94
CA ASP A 25 2.53 -2.83 7.01
C ASP A 25 1.46 -1.90 6.47
N LEU A 26 1.82 -1.00 5.58
CA LEU A 26 0.86 -0.06 4.97
C LEU A 26 -0.15 -0.80 4.10
N ALA A 27 0.31 -1.73 3.28
CA ALA A 27 -0.59 -2.53 2.45
C ALA A 27 -1.55 -3.36 3.31
N PHE A 28 -1.07 -3.94 4.41
CA PHE A 28 -1.89 -4.67 5.37
C PHE A 28 -2.97 -3.78 5.99
N LEU A 29 -2.60 -2.60 6.47
CA LEU A 29 -3.56 -1.66 7.08
C LEU A 29 -4.65 -1.27 6.08
N ASN A 30 -4.28 -0.98 4.84
CA ASN A 30 -5.24 -0.65 3.79
C ASN A 30 -6.19 -1.81 3.52
N SER A 31 -5.66 -3.02 3.38
CA SER A 31 -6.49 -4.22 3.13
C SER A 31 -7.40 -4.56 4.31
N PHE A 32 -6.95 -4.33 5.53
CA PHE A 32 -7.74 -4.60 6.72
C PHE A 32 -8.89 -3.62 6.89
N TYR A 33 -8.66 -2.35 6.61
CA TYR A 33 -9.60 -1.29 6.94
C TYR A 33 -10.57 -0.90 5.82
N HIS A 34 -10.29 -1.20 4.55
CA HIS A 34 -11.25 -0.87 3.51
C HIS A 34 -12.49 -1.77 3.62
N SER A 35 -13.66 -1.22 3.34
CA SER A 35 -14.94 -1.92 3.50
C SER A 35 -15.43 -2.62 2.23
N GLY A 36 -14.68 -2.51 1.13
CA GLY A 36 -15.05 -3.13 -0.14
C GLY A 36 -14.86 -4.64 -0.14
N VAL A 37 -15.22 -5.27 -1.25
CA VAL A 37 -14.97 -6.70 -1.43
C VAL A 37 -13.47 -6.96 -1.44
N ARG A 38 -13.05 -7.93 -0.63
CA ARG A 38 -11.65 -8.32 -0.58
C ARG A 38 -11.30 -9.19 -1.78
N ASN A 39 -10.27 -8.77 -2.50
CA ASN A 39 -9.72 -9.54 -3.62
C ASN A 39 -8.66 -10.53 -3.12
N PRO A 40 -8.13 -11.42 -4.00
CA PRO A 40 -7.08 -12.37 -3.58
C PRO A 40 -5.83 -11.71 -3.00
N ILE A 41 -5.46 -10.51 -3.45
CA ILE A 41 -4.32 -9.77 -2.92
C ILE A 41 -4.59 -9.33 -1.48
N ASP A 42 -5.79 -8.80 -1.21
CA ASP A 42 -6.20 -8.46 0.15
C ASP A 42 -6.14 -9.66 1.08
N ASN A 43 -6.64 -10.81 0.61
CA ASN A 43 -6.63 -12.04 1.40
C ASN A 43 -5.19 -12.50 1.70
N ALA A 44 -4.28 -12.39 0.74
CA ALA A 44 -2.87 -12.74 0.94
C ALA A 44 -2.21 -11.81 1.97
N LEU A 45 -2.50 -10.51 1.92
CA LEU A 45 -1.98 -9.55 2.89
C LEU A 45 -2.53 -9.82 4.30
N LEU A 46 -3.84 -10.07 4.40
CA LEU A 46 -4.46 -10.34 5.70
C LEU A 46 -3.99 -11.66 6.31
N ALA A 47 -3.63 -12.62 5.49
CA ALA A 47 -3.08 -13.90 5.97
C ALA A 47 -1.75 -13.73 6.70
N CYS A 48 -1.02 -12.63 6.48
CA CYS A 48 0.25 -12.36 7.15
C CYS A 48 0.09 -12.27 8.68
N GLN A 49 -1.07 -11.85 9.17
CA GLN A 49 -1.29 -11.73 10.61
C GLN A 49 -1.31 -13.07 11.34
N THR A 50 -1.52 -14.16 10.63
CA THR A 50 -1.52 -15.51 11.21
C THR A 50 -0.22 -16.27 10.96
N MET A 51 0.76 -15.65 10.31
CA MET A 51 2.06 -16.28 10.09
C MET A 51 2.81 -16.43 11.41
N PRO A 52 3.46 -17.59 11.63
CA PRO A 52 4.23 -17.82 12.86
C PRO A 52 5.25 -16.72 13.12
N GLY A 53 5.21 -16.15 14.34
CA GLY A 53 6.12 -15.10 14.76
C GLY A 53 5.73 -13.69 14.33
N ARG A 54 4.62 -13.51 13.59
CA ARG A 54 4.19 -12.18 13.13
C ARG A 54 2.89 -11.69 13.75
N GLU A 55 2.19 -12.53 14.49
CA GLU A 55 0.89 -12.19 15.09
C GLU A 55 0.98 -10.98 16.00
N ALA A 56 2.00 -10.93 16.86
CA ALA A 56 2.19 -9.80 17.78
C ALA A 56 2.43 -8.49 17.03
N HIS A 57 3.24 -8.51 15.98
CA HIS A 57 3.53 -7.32 15.18
C HIS A 57 2.27 -6.73 14.56
N PHE A 58 1.46 -7.54 13.90
CA PHE A 58 0.23 -7.05 13.27
C PHE A 58 -0.84 -6.68 14.28
N GLY A 59 -0.88 -7.37 15.43
CA GLY A 59 -1.74 -6.97 16.54
C GLY A 59 -1.40 -5.58 17.09
N GLU A 60 -0.11 -5.30 17.26
CA GLU A 60 0.37 -3.98 17.68
C GLU A 60 0.07 -2.91 16.62
N LEU A 61 0.26 -3.23 15.36
CA LEU A 61 -0.03 -2.33 14.25
C LEU A 61 -1.50 -1.92 14.23
N LEU A 62 -2.41 -2.89 14.40
CA LEU A 62 -3.85 -2.62 14.47
C LEU A 62 -4.23 -1.83 15.73
N ALA A 63 -3.53 -2.05 16.83
CA ALA A 63 -3.76 -1.29 18.07
C ALA A 63 -3.25 0.16 17.95
N GLN A 64 -2.24 0.39 17.11
CA GLN A 64 -1.63 1.70 16.91
C GLN A 64 -2.51 2.64 16.08
N TYR A 65 -3.28 2.09 15.14
CA TYR A 65 -4.09 2.88 14.22
C TYR A 65 -5.55 2.46 14.24
N ARG A 66 -6.45 3.42 14.11
CA ARG A 66 -7.87 3.18 13.87
C ARG A 66 -8.28 3.71 12.52
N LYS A 67 -9.29 3.09 11.91
CA LYS A 67 -9.87 3.61 10.68
C LYS A 67 -10.65 4.88 10.95
N THR A 68 -10.44 5.89 10.11
CA THR A 68 -11.15 7.17 10.20
C THR A 68 -12.01 7.42 8.97
N ASP A 69 -11.52 7.07 7.78
CA ASP A 69 -12.27 7.25 6.53
C ASP A 69 -11.70 6.33 5.45
N GLU A 70 -12.37 6.30 4.31
CA GLU A 70 -11.89 5.58 3.12
C GLU A 70 -12.46 6.16 1.83
N ILE A 71 -11.78 5.88 0.73
CA ILE A 71 -12.33 6.03 -0.61
C ILE A 71 -12.28 4.64 -1.24
N PRO A 72 -13.45 4.03 -1.52
CA PRO A 72 -13.49 2.67 -2.05
C PRO A 72 -12.81 2.56 -3.41
N PHE A 73 -12.39 1.34 -3.74
CA PHE A 73 -11.85 1.04 -5.05
C PHE A 73 -12.89 1.29 -6.14
N ASP A 74 -12.46 1.88 -7.24
CA ASP A 74 -13.26 1.93 -8.46
C ASP A 74 -12.38 1.65 -9.69
N TYR A 75 -13.00 1.17 -10.76
CA TYR A 75 -12.26 0.75 -11.95
C TYR A 75 -11.62 1.91 -12.72
N ALA A 76 -12.15 3.11 -12.57
CA ALA A 76 -11.57 4.29 -13.22
C ALA A 76 -10.29 4.74 -12.52
N ARG A 77 -10.28 4.72 -11.20
CA ARG A 77 -9.11 5.12 -10.39
C ARG A 77 -8.12 3.97 -10.20
N LYS A 78 -8.59 2.74 -10.11
CA LYS A 78 -7.79 1.51 -9.88
C LYS A 78 -6.99 1.52 -8.58
N VAL A 79 -7.45 2.29 -7.61
CA VAL A 79 -6.83 2.41 -6.29
C VAL A 79 -7.90 2.45 -5.20
N VAL A 80 -7.50 2.13 -3.99
CA VAL A 80 -8.32 2.24 -2.79
C VAL A 80 -7.53 3.01 -1.74
N SER A 81 -8.17 3.97 -1.08
CA SER A 81 -7.58 4.78 -0.02
C SER A 81 -8.22 4.50 1.32
N THR A 82 -7.41 4.43 2.37
CA THR A 82 -7.87 4.43 3.75
C THR A 82 -7.19 5.56 4.51
N LEU A 83 -7.94 6.21 5.40
CA LEU A 83 -7.40 7.17 6.35
C LEU A 83 -7.35 6.49 7.71
N VAL A 84 -6.17 6.40 8.28
CA VAL A 84 -5.97 5.82 9.60
C VAL A 84 -5.42 6.88 10.55
N THR A 85 -5.80 6.79 11.82
CA THR A 85 -5.41 7.77 12.82
C THR A 85 -4.73 7.09 13.99
N ALA A 86 -3.58 7.61 14.39
CA ALA A 86 -2.83 7.14 15.55
C ALA A 86 -3.39 7.71 16.84
N ALA A 87 -2.94 7.17 17.98
CA ALA A 87 -3.39 7.58 19.31
C ALA A 87 -3.13 9.07 19.60
N ASP A 88 -2.10 9.66 18.99
CA ASP A 88 -1.77 11.08 19.13
C ASP A 88 -2.66 12.00 18.28
N GLY A 89 -3.60 11.44 17.54
CA GLY A 89 -4.50 12.19 16.67
C GLY A 89 -3.97 12.44 15.25
N SER A 90 -2.74 12.04 14.95
CA SER A 90 -2.18 12.21 13.61
C SER A 90 -2.76 11.18 12.64
N SER A 91 -3.12 11.63 11.45
CA SER A 91 -3.75 10.81 10.42
C SER A 91 -2.84 10.61 9.23
N LYS A 92 -2.98 9.46 8.58
CA LYS A 92 -2.21 9.05 7.42
C LYS A 92 -3.15 8.46 6.38
N LEU A 93 -3.05 8.96 5.14
CA LEU A 93 -3.73 8.36 4.00
C LEU A 93 -2.84 7.25 3.44
N ILE A 94 -3.40 6.07 3.27
CA ILE A 94 -2.73 4.93 2.65
C ILE A 94 -3.48 4.58 1.38
N LEU A 95 -2.79 4.64 0.25
CA LEU A 95 -3.35 4.36 -1.06
C LEU A 95 -2.66 3.14 -1.65
N LYS A 96 -3.45 2.21 -2.17
CA LYS A 96 -2.95 0.94 -2.69
C LYS A 96 -3.68 0.60 -3.98
N GLY A 97 -2.98 0.05 -4.95
CA GLY A 97 -3.59 -0.42 -6.17
C GLY A 97 -2.63 -0.64 -7.33
N ASP A 98 -3.15 -0.46 -8.53
CA ASP A 98 -2.38 -0.60 -9.76
C ASP A 98 -1.16 0.31 -9.78
N VAL A 99 0.00 -0.26 -10.11
CA VAL A 99 1.28 0.44 -9.99
C VAL A 99 1.28 1.77 -10.74
N ALA A 100 0.86 1.78 -12.00
CA ALA A 100 0.88 3.00 -12.82
C ALA A 100 -0.02 4.10 -12.22
N HIS A 101 -1.20 3.72 -11.71
CA HIS A 101 -2.15 4.65 -11.11
C HIS A 101 -1.66 5.18 -9.76
N VAL A 102 -0.98 4.35 -8.97
CA VAL A 102 -0.36 4.78 -7.72
C VAL A 102 0.79 5.73 -7.99
N VAL A 103 1.71 5.36 -8.88
CA VAL A 103 2.90 6.18 -9.22
C VAL A 103 2.48 7.55 -9.75
N ALA A 104 1.42 7.61 -10.57
CA ALA A 104 0.91 8.88 -11.12
C ALA A 104 0.45 9.86 -10.02
N ARG A 105 0.14 9.36 -8.82
CA ARG A 105 -0.29 10.18 -7.68
C ARG A 105 0.82 10.50 -6.70
N CYS A 106 2.05 10.08 -6.99
CA CYS A 106 3.19 10.26 -6.10
C CYS A 106 4.11 11.38 -6.61
N GLY A 107 4.48 12.28 -5.72
CA GLY A 107 5.49 13.31 -6.00
C GLY A 107 6.82 13.03 -5.34
N THR A 108 6.87 12.06 -4.44
CA THR A 108 8.06 11.66 -3.70
C THR A 108 8.14 10.14 -3.58
N VAL A 109 9.32 9.65 -3.20
CA VAL A 109 9.55 8.24 -2.90
C VAL A 109 10.21 8.12 -1.54
N ALA A 110 9.86 7.06 -0.80
CA ALA A 110 10.52 6.69 0.43
C ALA A 110 11.66 5.72 0.11
N TYR A 111 12.85 6.02 0.59
CA TYR A 111 14.01 5.17 0.40
C TYR A 111 14.94 5.27 1.60
N ARG A 112 15.17 4.14 2.27
CA ARG A 112 16.06 4.03 3.43
C ARG A 112 15.80 5.11 4.49
N GLY A 113 14.52 5.29 4.85
CA GLY A 113 14.11 6.26 5.86
C GLY A 113 14.10 7.71 5.41
N GLN A 114 14.40 7.98 4.13
CA GLN A 114 14.39 9.32 3.56
C GLN A 114 13.23 9.46 2.58
N VAL A 115 12.74 10.68 2.43
CA VAL A 115 11.74 11.03 1.43
C VAL A 115 12.44 11.89 0.37
N LEU A 116 12.46 11.39 -0.86
CA LEU A 116 13.15 12.03 -1.98
C LEU A 116 12.16 12.41 -3.07
N PRO A 117 12.43 13.46 -3.87
CA PRO A 117 11.57 13.78 -5.00
C PRO A 117 11.50 12.63 -6.01
N MET A 118 10.32 12.43 -6.58
CA MET A 118 10.12 11.49 -7.68
C MET A 118 10.64 12.12 -8.97
N GLU A 119 11.82 11.71 -9.41
CA GLU A 119 12.40 12.18 -10.67
C GLU A 119 12.17 11.15 -11.77
N GLU A 120 12.41 11.53 -13.01
CA GLU A 120 12.21 10.63 -14.15
C GLU A 120 13.03 9.35 -14.05
N ASP A 121 14.28 9.45 -13.60
CA ASP A 121 15.15 8.28 -13.41
C ASP A 121 14.58 7.32 -12.37
N THR A 122 14.01 7.85 -11.30
CA THR A 122 13.36 7.04 -10.26
C THR A 122 12.13 6.33 -10.81
N ALA A 123 11.29 7.04 -11.56
CA ALA A 123 10.10 6.47 -12.19
C ALA A 123 10.48 5.36 -13.17
N GLN A 124 11.56 5.53 -13.93
CA GLN A 124 12.07 4.51 -14.84
C GLN A 124 12.56 3.27 -14.08
N SER A 125 13.27 3.47 -12.97
CA SER A 125 13.75 2.37 -12.14
C SER A 125 12.58 1.57 -11.54
N VAL A 126 11.54 2.25 -11.06
CA VAL A 126 10.32 1.61 -10.59
C VAL A 126 9.68 0.78 -11.70
N SER A 127 9.53 1.37 -12.88
CA SER A 127 8.96 0.70 -14.04
C SER A 127 9.74 -0.57 -14.42
N ALA A 128 11.07 -0.50 -14.37
CA ALA A 128 11.94 -1.63 -14.69
C ALA A 128 11.77 -2.78 -13.69
N VAL A 129 11.75 -2.49 -12.39
CA VAL A 129 11.56 -3.51 -11.35
C VAL A 129 10.20 -4.17 -11.48
N VAL A 130 9.15 -3.38 -11.67
CA VAL A 130 7.78 -3.89 -11.82
C VAL A 130 7.63 -4.73 -13.08
N SER A 131 8.22 -4.29 -14.21
CA SER A 131 8.18 -5.06 -15.45
C SER A 131 8.82 -6.42 -15.30
N GLU A 132 9.93 -6.52 -14.60
CA GLU A 132 10.61 -7.78 -14.33
C GLU A 132 9.72 -8.73 -13.53
N MET A 133 9.06 -8.22 -12.49
CA MET A 133 8.13 -9.03 -11.68
C MET A 133 6.94 -9.52 -12.51
N LEU A 134 6.37 -8.65 -13.35
CA LEU A 134 5.26 -9.03 -14.21
C LEU A 134 5.65 -10.08 -15.23
N GLN A 135 6.88 -10.02 -15.76
CA GLN A 135 7.40 -11.06 -16.67
C GLN A 135 7.52 -12.41 -15.98
N ASP A 136 7.77 -12.42 -14.67
CA ASP A 136 7.82 -13.65 -13.87
C ASP A 136 6.44 -14.17 -13.49
N GLY A 137 5.36 -13.57 -14.00
CA GLY A 137 3.99 -14.00 -13.76
C GLY A 137 3.40 -13.52 -12.43
N MET A 138 4.06 -12.60 -11.74
CA MET A 138 3.57 -12.06 -10.48
C MET A 138 2.46 -11.04 -10.70
N LYS A 139 1.54 -10.96 -9.74
CA LYS A 139 0.61 -9.84 -9.63
C LYS A 139 1.25 -8.81 -8.72
N VAL A 140 1.30 -7.55 -9.17
CA VAL A 140 2.00 -6.49 -8.46
C VAL A 140 1.05 -5.36 -8.16
N ILE A 141 1.06 -4.90 -6.92
CA ILE A 141 0.40 -3.65 -6.52
C ILE A 141 1.42 -2.73 -5.89
N ALA A 142 1.16 -1.44 -5.93
CA ALA A 142 1.97 -0.45 -5.24
C ALA A 142 1.22 0.12 -4.05
N VAL A 143 1.97 0.62 -3.08
CA VAL A 143 1.43 1.29 -1.91
C VAL A 143 2.14 2.63 -1.71
N ALA A 144 1.35 3.64 -1.39
CA ALA A 144 1.83 5.00 -1.15
C ALA A 144 1.15 5.56 0.10
N GLN A 145 1.72 6.61 0.66
CA GLN A 145 1.18 7.25 1.85
C GLN A 145 1.30 8.76 1.78
N LYS A 146 0.52 9.44 2.60
CA LYS A 146 0.54 10.88 2.77
C LYS A 146 0.16 11.22 4.20
N GLU A 147 0.96 12.05 4.85
CA GLU A 147 0.59 12.57 6.17
C GLU A 147 -0.54 13.59 6.01
N MET A 148 -1.60 13.43 6.79
CA MET A 148 -2.81 14.22 6.70
C MET A 148 -3.07 15.09 7.94
N GLY A 149 -2.06 15.26 8.80
CA GLY A 149 -2.21 16.05 10.02
C GLY A 149 -3.28 15.46 10.94
N THR A 150 -4.31 16.24 11.25
CA THR A 150 -5.42 15.80 12.10
C THR A 150 -6.72 15.59 11.30
N ALA A 151 -6.61 15.39 9.99
CA ALA A 151 -7.77 15.19 9.13
C ALA A 151 -8.59 13.99 9.58
N ASP A 152 -9.90 14.09 9.49
CA ASP A 152 -10.83 13.03 9.84
C ASP A 152 -11.64 12.55 8.63
N HIS A 153 -11.41 13.14 7.45
CA HIS A 153 -12.02 12.66 6.23
C HIS A 153 -11.09 12.94 5.03
N ILE A 154 -11.31 12.20 3.94
CA ILE A 154 -10.54 12.32 2.70
C ILE A 154 -11.46 12.38 1.49
N THR A 155 -10.96 13.02 0.44
CA THR A 155 -11.60 13.04 -0.88
C THR A 155 -10.59 12.64 -1.95
N SER A 156 -11.04 12.44 -3.17
CA SER A 156 -10.13 12.11 -4.28
C SER A 156 -9.09 13.19 -4.54
N ALA A 157 -9.35 14.44 -4.15
CA ALA A 157 -8.37 15.52 -4.24
C ALA A 157 -7.15 15.28 -3.34
N ASP A 158 -7.31 14.53 -2.27
CA ASP A 158 -6.21 14.18 -1.36
C ASP A 158 -5.30 13.10 -1.93
N GLU A 159 -5.74 12.38 -2.96
CA GLU A 159 -4.98 11.33 -3.62
C GLU A 159 -3.95 11.90 -4.61
N GLN A 160 -3.23 12.94 -4.19
CA GLN A 160 -2.20 13.62 -4.95
C GLN A 160 -1.01 13.92 -4.05
N ASN A 161 0.17 14.04 -4.64
CA ASN A 161 1.41 14.35 -3.91
C ASN A 161 1.73 13.36 -2.80
N LEU A 162 1.47 12.09 -3.07
CA LEU A 162 1.80 11.03 -2.12
C LEU A 162 3.28 10.65 -2.22
N THR A 163 3.71 9.87 -1.23
CA THR A 163 5.04 9.26 -1.19
C THR A 163 4.91 7.79 -1.54
N LEU A 164 5.57 7.37 -2.62
CA LEU A 164 5.61 5.95 -2.99
C LEU A 164 6.50 5.21 -1.99
N VAL A 165 5.95 4.16 -1.36
CA VAL A 165 6.68 3.37 -0.37
C VAL A 165 7.24 2.09 -0.97
N GLY A 166 6.47 1.43 -1.83
CA GLY A 166 6.92 0.21 -2.46
C GLY A 166 5.82 -0.60 -3.11
N TYR A 167 6.11 -1.85 -3.31
CA TYR A 167 5.23 -2.83 -3.96
C TYR A 167 5.51 -4.24 -3.47
#